data_1c4e8de44d94ecfabff8d570852c4dc3
#
_entry.id   1c4e8de44d94ecfabff8d570852c4dc3
#
_cell.length_a   1.000
_cell.length_b   1.000
_cell.length_c   1.000
_cell.angle_alpha   90.00
_cell.angle_beta   90.00
_cell.angle_gamma   90.00
#
_symmetry.space_group_name_H-M   'P 1'
#
loop_
_entity.id
_entity.type
_entity.pdbx_description
1 polymer ?
#
loop_
_entity_poly.entity_id
_entity_poly.type
_entity_poly.pdbx_seq_one_letter_code
_entity_poly.pdbx_strand_id
1 'polypeptide(L)'
;QVRGCYPNHFLRRLEREQIALDIENDDFFDLRVGKVDFVSFSYHASSNSQEVFINKYAYNNANKNPIDPVGLRLAMNNLYDRYQKPLFVVEDDLVLDESDSLSIEELKTNIQEIVKTVEYDGVELLGYTPLSWVDLNF
;
A
#
# COMPACT_ATOMS: atom_id res chain seq x y z
N GLN A 1 9.42 -12.94 2.71
CA GLN A 1 8.52 -13.74 1.86
C GLN A 1 8.48 -13.23 0.40
N VAL A 2 8.04 -12.01 0.12
CA VAL A 2 7.83 -11.51 -1.26
C VAL A 2 9.06 -11.71 -2.14
N ARG A 3 10.26 -11.42 -1.64
CA ARG A 3 11.53 -11.54 -2.37
C ARG A 3 12.17 -12.92 -2.28
N GLY A 4 11.67 -13.81 -1.43
CA GLY A 4 12.22 -15.13 -1.18
C GLY A 4 13.61 -15.12 -0.51
N CYS A 5 13.91 -14.08 0.27
CA CYS A 5 15.15 -13.97 1.02
C CYS A 5 15.02 -12.98 2.18
N TYR A 6 15.87 -13.11 3.17
CA TYR A 6 16.04 -12.10 4.20
C TYR A 6 16.81 -10.90 3.64
N PRO A 7 16.42 -9.66 4.00
CA PRO A 7 17.19 -8.46 3.63
C PRO A 7 18.57 -8.48 4.31
N ASN A 8 19.61 -8.09 3.58
CA ASN A 8 20.96 -8.08 4.12
C ASN A 8 21.10 -7.20 5.38
N HIS A 9 20.41 -6.06 5.44
CA HIS A 9 20.45 -5.19 6.63
C HIS A 9 19.85 -5.87 7.87
N PHE A 10 18.85 -6.74 7.69
CA PHE A 10 18.26 -7.51 8.78
C PHE A 10 19.28 -8.54 9.32
N LEU A 11 19.94 -9.29 8.44
CA LEU A 11 20.97 -10.24 8.84
C LEU A 11 22.12 -9.56 9.57
N ARG A 12 22.58 -8.40 9.07
CA ARG A 12 23.62 -7.60 9.72
C ARG A 12 23.19 -7.04 11.09
N ARG A 13 21.94 -6.72 11.25
CA ARG A 13 21.40 -6.33 12.55
C ARG A 13 21.47 -7.49 13.54
N LEU A 14 21.06 -8.69 13.16
CA LEU A 14 21.10 -9.87 14.00
C LEU A 14 22.54 -10.20 14.42
N GLU A 15 23.48 -10.16 13.48
CA GLU A 15 24.92 -10.34 13.78
C GLU A 15 25.40 -9.35 14.84
N ARG A 16 25.07 -8.07 14.69
CA ARG A 16 25.47 -7.02 15.63
C ARG A 16 24.82 -7.18 17.01
N GLU A 17 23.58 -7.63 17.06
CA GLU A 17 22.84 -7.89 18.29
C GLU A 17 23.15 -9.27 18.88
N GLN A 18 24.07 -10.04 18.26
CA GLN A 18 24.47 -11.40 18.66
C GLN A 18 23.28 -12.36 18.76
N ILE A 19 22.27 -12.18 17.93
CA ILE A 19 21.12 -13.04 17.82
C ILE A 19 21.44 -14.13 16.79
N ALA A 20 21.59 -15.36 17.24
CA ALA A 20 21.73 -16.51 16.35
C ALA A 20 20.35 -16.93 15.84
N LEU A 21 20.21 -17.05 14.52
CA LEU A 21 19.06 -17.71 13.90
C LEU A 21 19.47 -19.15 13.60
N ASP A 22 18.65 -20.09 14.01
CA ASP A 22 18.75 -21.48 13.60
C ASP A 22 18.09 -21.60 12.22
N ILE A 23 18.90 -21.39 11.16
CA ILE A 23 18.45 -21.42 9.78
C ILE A 23 19.16 -22.56 9.08
N GLU A 24 18.39 -23.50 8.60
CA GLU A 24 18.87 -24.61 7.81
C GLU A 24 18.89 -24.29 6.30
N ASN A 25 19.61 -25.10 5.52
CA ASN A 25 19.67 -24.90 4.07
C ASN A 25 18.29 -25.01 3.40
N ASP A 26 17.42 -25.86 3.95
CA ASP A 26 16.07 -26.08 3.44
C ASP A 26 15.17 -24.84 3.65
N ASP A 27 15.39 -24.06 4.71
CA ASP A 27 14.68 -22.80 4.95
C ASP A 27 14.92 -21.78 3.83
N PHE A 28 16.14 -21.73 3.29
CA PHE A 28 16.44 -20.86 2.15
C PHE A 28 15.75 -21.33 0.85
N PHE A 29 15.63 -22.65 0.70
CA PHE A 29 14.89 -23.22 -0.42
C PHE A 29 13.40 -22.88 -0.30
N ASP A 30 12.80 -23.10 0.86
CA ASP A 30 11.40 -22.82 1.13
C ASP A 30 11.06 -21.33 0.96
N LEU A 31 11.94 -20.44 1.41
CA LEU A 31 11.79 -18.99 1.16
C LEU A 31 11.79 -18.65 -0.34
N ARG A 32 12.58 -19.35 -1.15
CA ARG A 32 12.66 -19.11 -2.59
C ARG A 32 11.46 -19.66 -3.35
N VAL A 33 10.95 -20.80 -2.92
CA VAL A 33 9.80 -21.47 -3.55
C VAL A 33 8.49 -20.81 -3.09
N GLY A 34 8.39 -20.47 -1.81
CA GLY A 34 7.21 -19.86 -1.19
C GLY A 34 7.02 -18.35 -1.49
N LYS A 35 7.43 -17.89 -2.68
CA LYS A 35 7.17 -16.51 -3.10
C LYS A 35 5.68 -16.30 -3.36
N VAL A 36 5.22 -15.11 -3.02
CA VAL A 36 3.84 -14.70 -3.30
C VAL A 36 3.63 -14.45 -4.80
N ASP A 37 2.42 -14.67 -5.29
CA ASP A 37 2.06 -14.38 -6.67
C ASP A 37 1.74 -12.90 -6.87
N PHE A 38 1.17 -12.25 -5.87
CA PHE A 38 0.86 -10.82 -5.84
C PHE A 38 1.09 -10.22 -4.45
N VAL A 39 1.08 -8.91 -4.36
CA VAL A 39 1.18 -8.16 -3.10
C VAL A 39 -0.11 -7.43 -2.84
N SER A 40 -0.78 -7.74 -1.74
CA SER A 40 -1.92 -6.95 -1.24
C SER A 40 -1.47 -6.03 -0.12
N PHE A 41 -2.08 -4.85 -0.06
CA PHE A 41 -1.79 -3.88 0.99
C PHE A 41 -2.99 -2.97 1.27
N SER A 42 -3.04 -2.45 2.49
CA SER A 42 -3.94 -1.36 2.87
C SER A 42 -3.17 -0.04 2.81
N TYR A 43 -3.81 1.01 2.33
CA TYR A 43 -3.24 2.34 2.29
C TYR A 43 -3.93 3.26 3.28
N HIS A 44 -3.14 3.84 4.17
CA HIS A 44 -3.60 4.83 5.14
C HIS A 44 -2.78 6.11 4.94
N ALA A 45 -3.47 7.20 4.63
CA ALA A 45 -2.83 8.50 4.52
C ALA A 45 -2.29 8.92 5.90
N SER A 46 -0.99 9.09 6.01
CA SER A 46 -0.37 9.49 7.28
C SER A 46 -0.70 10.95 7.60
N SER A 47 -1.35 11.19 8.74
CA SER A 47 -1.52 12.54 9.28
C SER A 47 -0.21 13.24 9.64
N ASN A 48 0.88 12.48 9.70
CA ASN A 48 2.23 12.97 10.03
C ASN A 48 3.13 13.20 8.82
N SER A 49 2.61 13.10 7.60
CA SER A 49 3.40 13.36 6.38
C SER A 49 3.70 14.86 6.15
N GLN A 50 4.03 15.58 7.23
CA GLN A 50 4.50 16.98 7.11
C GLN A 50 5.82 17.12 6.36
N GLU A 51 6.51 16.03 6.02
CA GLU A 51 7.88 16.13 5.52
C GLU A 51 8.13 15.68 4.09
N VAL A 52 7.20 14.99 3.38
CA VAL A 52 7.61 14.39 2.11
C VAL A 52 6.98 15.01 0.88
N PHE A 53 5.73 15.37 0.91
CA PHE A 53 5.11 16.12 -0.19
C PHE A 53 3.89 16.85 0.37
N ILE A 54 3.96 18.19 0.42
CA ILE A 54 2.77 19.01 0.60
C ILE A 54 1.90 18.76 -0.62
N ASN A 55 1.03 17.76 -0.52
CA ASN A 55 0.07 17.53 -1.56
C ASN A 55 -0.95 18.68 -1.49
N LYS A 56 -0.95 19.50 -2.53
CA LYS A 56 -1.87 20.63 -2.69
C LYS A 56 -3.36 20.21 -2.66
N TYR A 57 -3.60 18.90 -2.65
CA TYR A 57 -4.92 18.28 -2.68
C TYR A 57 -5.30 17.55 -1.37
N ALA A 58 -4.45 17.60 -0.33
CA ALA A 58 -4.85 17.10 0.97
C ALA A 58 -5.93 18.02 1.55
N TYR A 59 -7.16 17.60 1.47
CA TYR A 59 -8.32 18.35 1.97
C TYR A 59 -8.36 18.19 3.50
N ASN A 60 -8.02 19.27 4.21
CA ASN A 60 -8.16 19.36 5.66
C ASN A 60 -9.63 19.47 6.06
N ASN A 61 -10.35 18.36 6.11
CA ASN A 61 -11.52 18.29 6.93
C ASN A 61 -11.09 17.92 8.34
N ALA A 62 -11.30 18.80 9.31
CA ALA A 62 -10.80 18.70 10.69
C ALA A 62 -11.26 17.44 11.45
N ASN A 63 -12.13 16.62 10.87
CA ASN A 63 -12.70 15.39 11.47
C ASN A 63 -12.59 14.15 10.57
N LYS A 64 -11.96 14.20 9.40
CA LYS A 64 -11.74 13.04 8.52
C LYS A 64 -10.26 12.86 8.25
N ASN A 65 -9.83 11.62 8.08
CA ASN A 65 -8.48 11.33 7.62
C ASN A 65 -8.24 12.03 6.27
N PRO A 66 -7.07 12.66 6.07
CA PRO A 66 -6.79 13.31 4.80
C PRO A 66 -6.75 12.27 3.68
N ILE A 67 -7.48 12.50 2.62
CA ILE A 67 -7.39 11.68 1.41
C ILE A 67 -6.15 12.12 0.64
N ASP A 68 -5.34 11.15 0.28
CA ASP A 68 -4.11 11.38 -0.47
C ASP A 68 -4.01 10.46 -1.70
N PRO A 69 -4.74 10.77 -2.78
CA PRO A 69 -4.75 9.95 -4.00
C PRO A 69 -3.37 9.86 -4.67
N VAL A 70 -2.59 10.93 -4.59
CA VAL A 70 -1.22 10.95 -5.14
C VAL A 70 -0.29 10.10 -4.28
N GLY A 71 -0.47 10.11 -2.96
CA GLY A 71 0.25 9.22 -2.06
C GLY A 71 -0.07 7.76 -2.29
N LEU A 72 -1.33 7.40 -2.55
CA LEU A 72 -1.72 6.05 -2.95
C LEU A 72 -1.01 5.63 -4.25
N ARG A 73 -0.99 6.49 -5.29
CA ARG A 73 -0.26 6.24 -6.53
C ARG A 73 1.22 6.04 -6.29
N LEU A 74 1.84 6.87 -5.47
CA LEU A 74 3.25 6.76 -5.11
C LEU A 74 3.54 5.46 -4.34
N ALA A 75 2.67 5.06 -3.42
CA ALA A 75 2.79 3.81 -2.68
C ALA A 75 2.74 2.60 -3.62
N MET A 76 1.79 2.58 -4.59
CA MET A 76 1.70 1.53 -5.60
C MET A 76 2.98 1.45 -6.44
N ASN A 77 3.49 2.59 -6.93
CA ASN A 77 4.75 2.63 -7.69
C ASN A 77 5.92 2.08 -6.86
N ASN A 78 6.08 2.53 -5.62
CA ASN A 78 7.16 2.07 -4.75
C ASN A 78 7.09 0.56 -4.46
N LEU A 79 5.89 0.02 -4.27
CA LEU A 79 5.71 -1.41 -4.04
C LEU A 79 5.99 -2.22 -5.32
N TYR A 80 5.50 -1.74 -6.46
CA TYR A 80 5.70 -2.40 -7.73
C TYR A 80 7.16 -2.39 -8.14
N ASP A 81 7.86 -1.24 -8.06
CA ASP A 81 9.28 -1.13 -8.33
C ASP A 81 10.12 -2.06 -7.44
N ARG A 82 9.72 -2.16 -6.17
CA ARG A 82 10.46 -2.98 -5.21
C ARG A 82 10.28 -4.47 -5.40
N TYR A 83 9.07 -4.91 -5.72
CA TYR A 83 8.70 -6.32 -5.69
C TYR A 83 8.47 -6.93 -7.07
N GLN A 84 8.16 -6.13 -8.08
CA GLN A 84 7.85 -6.56 -9.44
C GLN A 84 6.80 -7.69 -9.43
N LYS A 85 5.72 -7.45 -8.69
CA LYS A 85 4.58 -8.35 -8.52
C LYS A 85 3.29 -7.58 -8.70
N PRO A 86 2.25 -8.20 -9.26
CA PRO A 86 0.93 -7.58 -9.32
C PRO A 86 0.48 -7.10 -7.94
N LEU A 87 -0.21 -5.97 -7.90
CA LEU A 87 -0.69 -5.37 -6.67
C LEU A 87 -2.19 -5.57 -6.49
N PHE A 88 -2.65 -5.58 -5.25
CA PHE A 88 -4.05 -5.51 -4.89
C PHE A 88 -4.22 -4.53 -3.72
N VAL A 89 -4.97 -3.46 -3.92
CA VAL A 89 -5.31 -2.53 -2.83
C VAL A 89 -6.54 -3.06 -2.12
N VAL A 90 -6.36 -3.55 -0.89
CA VAL A 90 -7.43 -4.18 -0.11
C VAL A 90 -8.31 -3.14 0.57
N GLU A 91 -7.71 -2.04 1.01
CA GLU A 91 -8.37 -1.02 1.82
C GLU A 91 -7.66 0.31 1.67
N ASP A 92 -8.40 1.40 1.63
CA ASP A 92 -7.89 2.75 1.79
C ASP A 92 -8.71 3.52 2.85
N ASP A 93 -8.25 4.71 3.24
CA ASP A 93 -8.91 5.54 4.25
C ASP A 93 -10.20 6.21 3.75
N LEU A 94 -10.64 5.89 2.53
CA LEU A 94 -11.84 6.47 1.95
C LEU A 94 -13.10 5.89 2.61
N VAL A 95 -13.73 6.65 3.49
CA VAL A 95 -15.03 6.32 4.06
C VAL A 95 -16.11 6.90 3.17
N LEU A 96 -16.88 6.03 2.53
CA LEU A 96 -18.00 6.43 1.69
C LEU A 96 -19.23 6.70 2.56
N ASP A 97 -19.73 7.94 2.53
CA ASP A 97 -21.01 8.32 3.11
C ASP A 97 -21.96 8.68 1.95
N GLU A 98 -23.04 7.93 1.80
CA GLU A 98 -24.01 8.16 0.71
C GLU A 98 -24.65 9.55 0.74
N SER A 99 -24.68 10.18 1.90
CA SER A 99 -25.22 11.54 2.09
C SER A 99 -24.22 12.63 1.71
N ASP A 100 -22.94 12.29 1.50
CA ASP A 100 -21.87 13.26 1.28
C ASP A 100 -21.37 13.24 -0.17
N SER A 101 -21.75 14.26 -0.92
CA SER A 101 -21.27 14.44 -2.29
C SER A 101 -19.74 14.57 -2.40
N LEU A 102 -19.06 14.95 -1.33
CA LEU A 102 -17.60 15.01 -1.26
C LEU A 102 -16.98 13.64 -1.36
N SER A 103 -17.57 12.64 -0.69
CA SER A 103 -17.08 11.25 -0.73
C SER A 103 -17.04 10.69 -2.16
N ILE A 104 -18.00 11.06 -3.00
CA ILE A 104 -18.06 10.62 -4.40
C ILE A 104 -16.94 11.27 -5.23
N GLU A 105 -16.67 12.56 -5.03
CA GLU A 105 -15.59 13.25 -5.74
C GLU A 105 -14.21 12.76 -5.29
N GLU A 106 -14.08 12.44 -4.02
CA GLU A 106 -12.88 11.82 -3.43
C GLU A 106 -12.62 10.44 -4.04
N LEU A 107 -13.65 9.60 -4.13
CA LEU A 107 -13.56 8.30 -4.79
C LEU A 107 -13.17 8.42 -6.26
N LYS A 108 -13.79 9.36 -7.00
CA LYS A 108 -13.41 9.61 -8.39
C LYS A 108 -11.94 10.00 -8.52
N THR A 109 -11.45 10.85 -7.61
CA THR A 109 -10.05 11.29 -7.62
C THR A 109 -9.11 10.12 -7.34
N ASN A 110 -9.42 9.26 -6.38
CA ASN A 110 -8.66 8.05 -6.11
C ASN A 110 -8.63 7.13 -7.33
N ILE A 111 -9.78 6.87 -7.94
CA ILE A 111 -9.89 6.03 -9.15
C ILE A 111 -9.08 6.64 -10.30
N GLN A 112 -9.10 7.95 -10.49
CA GLN A 112 -8.29 8.60 -11.53
C GLN A 112 -6.78 8.39 -11.32
N GLU A 113 -6.29 8.51 -10.09
CA GLU A 113 -4.87 8.26 -9.80
C GLU A 113 -4.53 6.78 -9.93
N ILE A 114 -5.43 5.87 -9.57
CA ILE A 114 -5.27 4.43 -9.79
C ILE A 114 -5.18 4.12 -11.30
N VAL A 115 -6.06 4.69 -12.11
CA VAL A 115 -6.03 4.52 -13.58
C VAL A 115 -4.71 5.04 -14.15
N LYS A 116 -4.23 6.21 -13.70
CA LYS A 116 -2.92 6.73 -14.11
C LYS A 116 -1.77 5.81 -13.72
N THR A 117 -1.85 5.18 -12.55
CA THR A 117 -0.83 4.21 -12.10
C THR A 117 -0.73 3.02 -13.05
N VAL A 118 -1.88 2.53 -13.53
CA VAL A 118 -1.91 1.41 -14.48
C VAL A 118 -1.50 1.85 -15.88
N GLU A 119 -2.10 2.94 -16.39
CA GLU A 119 -1.93 3.33 -17.81
C GLU A 119 -0.62 4.05 -18.11
N TYR A 120 -0.15 4.89 -17.18
CA TYR A 120 1.04 5.71 -17.41
C TYR A 120 2.28 5.19 -16.70
N ASP A 121 2.12 4.64 -15.48
CA ASP A 121 3.25 4.16 -14.70
C ASP A 121 3.55 2.67 -14.96
N GLY A 122 2.61 1.94 -15.60
CA GLY A 122 2.81 0.54 -15.98
C GLY A 122 2.72 -0.43 -14.79
N VAL A 123 2.08 -0.04 -13.69
CA VAL A 123 1.87 -0.91 -12.53
C VAL A 123 0.79 -1.95 -12.85
N GLU A 124 1.09 -3.22 -12.63
CA GLU A 124 0.11 -4.28 -12.75
C GLU A 124 -0.78 -4.33 -11.51
N LEU A 125 -2.05 -3.97 -11.66
CA LEU A 125 -3.03 -3.93 -10.59
C LEU A 125 -4.13 -4.97 -10.83
N LEU A 126 -4.32 -5.87 -9.86
CA LEU A 126 -5.37 -6.90 -9.90
C LEU A 126 -6.73 -6.37 -9.45
N GLY A 127 -6.73 -5.41 -8.53
CA GLY A 127 -7.97 -4.85 -8.01
C GLY A 127 -7.76 -3.80 -6.93
N TYR A 128 -8.86 -3.11 -6.65
CA TYR A 128 -8.97 -2.09 -5.63
C TYR A 128 -10.32 -2.23 -4.92
N THR A 129 -10.31 -2.23 -3.59
CA THR A 129 -11.51 -2.23 -2.76
C THR A 129 -11.46 -1.04 -1.79
N PRO A 130 -12.36 -0.05 -1.93
CA PRO A 130 -12.48 1.00 -0.94
C PRO A 130 -13.09 0.47 0.36
N LEU A 131 -12.77 1.10 1.48
CA LEU A 131 -13.42 0.84 2.76
C LEU A 131 -14.90 1.25 2.69
N SER A 132 -15.80 0.45 3.26
CA SER A 132 -17.23 0.77 3.40
C SER A 132 -18.06 0.81 2.10
N TRP A 133 -18.02 -0.25 1.31
CA TRP A 133 -18.98 -0.47 0.23
C TRP A 133 -20.39 -0.83 0.72
N VAL A 134 -20.50 -1.22 1.99
CA VAL A 134 -21.76 -1.61 2.62
C VAL A 134 -21.93 -0.75 3.86
N ASP A 135 -23.09 -0.11 3.97
CA ASP A 135 -23.47 0.65 5.16
C ASP A 135 -23.54 -0.31 6.35
N LEU A 136 -22.57 -0.20 7.25
CA LEU A 136 -22.49 -0.99 8.50
C LEU A 136 -23.27 -0.31 9.64
N ASN A 137 -24.38 0.35 9.34
CA ASN A 137 -25.29 0.87 10.36
C ASN A 137 -25.94 -0.31 11.09
N PHE A 138 -25.32 -0.72 12.20
CA PHE A 138 -25.87 -1.61 13.20
C PHE A 138 -26.45 -0.79 14.34
#